data_e180c83138ae6dccb2c73b77ce188b43
#
_entry.id   e180c83138ae6dccb2c73b77ce188b43
#
_cell.length_a   1.000
_cell.length_b   1.000
_cell.length_c   1.000
_cell.angle_alpha   90.00
_cell.angle_beta   90.00
_cell.angle_gamma   90.00
#
_symmetry.space_group_name_H-M   'P 1'
#
loop_
_entity.id
_entity.type
_entity.pdbx_description
1 polymer ?
#
loop_
_entity_poly.entity_id
_entity_poly.type
_entity_poly.pdbx_seq_one_letter_code
_entity_poly.pdbx_strand_id
1 'polypeptide(L)'
;MSFDIKELNSVNQWIEQFDLVDRYAAELLLQSLNYVSFENFEKTILEKVEGLVNELQMNNNTSIAIFPIRKNTGNKFNKSKEYKAANDSSGRIGHILKNLERKLQGRIEISPRVISMSQSKVRNIIYVDDIIGSGNRFLKFWRNDVSKSIKSWVSGGYCKIWIVSHTIHQGGLTKLTNNLKAIDSSRVVCGNLIKKSALLSNVTLKNLLIKYGARTNKPDAALGYNGDCSPVIFQYGCPNNAPAILWATGNPKVNAAGITTGRWNAIFSERSIDSSLYKLFNGDLFYKTYPELLWNAGQYKLAFSFCEKLDASNDTKVYILILALISKGYSLEKVKSVFAPINTEFDSAVSILTQYGLIDKNFCLTIFGKDVLRSNKKQSKIYVDKEYENYYPSSYLGILREI
;
A
#
# COMPACT_ATOMS: atom_id res chain seq x y z
N MET A 1 22.93 -4.12 13.90
CA MET A 1 23.36 -2.85 13.29
C MET A 1 22.11 -2.20 12.71
N SER A 2 21.65 -1.09 13.26
CA SER A 2 20.57 -0.29 12.66
C SER A 2 21.18 0.45 11.47
N PHE A 3 20.77 0.10 10.29
CA PHE A 3 21.16 0.77 9.05
C PHE A 3 20.39 2.11 8.98
N ASP A 4 21.09 3.23 8.90
CA ASP A 4 20.44 4.52 8.75
C ASP A 4 19.95 4.64 7.27
N ILE A 5 18.67 5.01 7.08
CA ILE A 5 18.10 5.36 5.76
C ILE A 5 19.02 6.30 4.97
N LYS A 6 19.75 7.15 5.68
CA LYS A 6 20.73 8.12 5.17
C LYS A 6 22.01 7.49 4.58
N GLU A 7 22.21 6.19 4.73
CA GLU A 7 23.36 5.51 4.08
C GLU A 7 23.13 5.24 2.58
N LEU A 8 21.88 5.37 2.09
CA LEU A 8 21.59 5.27 0.66
C LEU A 8 21.68 6.66 0.01
N ASN A 9 22.68 6.87 -0.80
CA ASN A 9 22.92 8.15 -1.48
C ASN A 9 21.70 8.67 -2.28
N SER A 10 20.95 7.79 -2.94
CA SER A 10 19.74 8.15 -3.68
C SER A 10 18.59 8.64 -2.78
N VAL A 11 18.46 8.07 -1.58
CA VAL A 11 17.47 8.49 -0.57
C VAL A 11 17.83 9.86 -0.03
N ASN A 12 19.12 10.07 0.31
CA ASN A 12 19.61 11.37 0.79
C ASN A 12 19.39 12.48 -0.24
N GLN A 13 19.79 12.24 -1.49
CA GLN A 13 19.58 13.21 -2.57
C GLN A 13 18.10 13.54 -2.78
N TRP A 14 17.20 12.57 -2.55
CA TRP A 14 15.78 12.82 -2.65
C TRP A 14 15.27 13.62 -1.44
N ILE A 15 15.71 13.32 -0.22
CA ILE A 15 15.35 14.04 1.02
C ILE A 15 15.91 15.48 1.00
N GLU A 16 17.09 15.71 0.46
CA GLU A 16 17.69 17.04 0.36
C GLU A 16 16.89 18.03 -0.49
N GLN A 17 16.02 17.56 -1.38
CA GLN A 17 15.13 18.42 -2.17
C GLN A 17 14.01 19.06 -1.34
N PHE A 18 13.76 18.56 -0.15
CA PHE A 18 12.77 19.12 0.77
C PHE A 18 13.40 20.25 1.62
N ASP A 19 12.56 21.22 1.98
CA ASP A 19 12.94 22.21 2.99
C ASP A 19 13.33 21.50 4.28
N LEU A 20 14.26 22.05 5.07
CA LEU A 20 14.79 21.41 6.27
C LEU A 20 13.68 20.93 7.22
N VAL A 21 12.66 21.76 7.40
CA VAL A 21 11.51 21.47 8.28
C VAL A 21 10.64 20.31 7.80
N ASP A 22 10.69 19.98 6.49
CA ASP A 22 9.85 18.95 5.88
C ASP A 22 10.59 17.61 5.70
N ARG A 23 11.92 17.57 5.92
CA ARG A 23 12.75 16.38 5.68
C ARG A 23 12.31 15.18 6.52
N TYR A 24 11.97 15.42 7.78
CA TYR A 24 11.45 14.37 8.64
C TYR A 24 10.12 13.78 8.10
N ALA A 25 9.22 14.64 7.61
CA ALA A 25 7.98 14.17 7.00
C ALA A 25 8.24 13.39 5.69
N ALA A 26 9.30 13.72 4.95
CA ALA A 26 9.72 12.96 3.76
C ALA A 26 10.26 11.57 4.13
N GLU A 27 11.05 11.45 5.19
CA GLU A 27 11.49 10.17 5.75
C GLU A 27 10.28 9.34 6.21
N LEU A 28 9.34 9.95 6.93
CA LEU A 28 8.10 9.30 7.38
C LEU A 28 7.26 8.82 6.21
N LEU A 29 7.22 9.57 5.09
CA LEU A 29 6.54 9.14 3.87
C LEU A 29 7.14 7.84 3.34
N LEU A 30 8.45 7.75 3.19
CA LEU A 30 9.11 6.53 2.72
C LEU A 30 8.84 5.33 3.62
N GLN A 31 8.89 5.53 4.94
CA GLN A 31 8.57 4.50 5.93
C GLN A 31 7.09 4.06 5.90
N SER A 32 6.20 4.95 5.47
CA SER A 32 4.76 4.66 5.36
C SER A 32 4.40 3.91 4.08
N LEU A 33 5.35 3.67 3.18
CA LEU A 33 5.12 2.90 1.97
C LEU A 33 5.04 1.40 2.27
N ASN A 34 4.13 0.73 1.60
CA ASN A 34 3.98 -0.72 1.66
C ASN A 34 4.61 -1.34 0.42
N TYR A 35 5.82 -1.85 0.58
CA TYR A 35 6.52 -2.53 -0.49
C TYR A 35 6.06 -3.97 -0.65
N VAL A 36 5.79 -4.35 -1.90
CA VAL A 36 5.37 -5.69 -2.28
C VAL A 36 6.45 -6.32 -3.15
N SER A 37 7.16 -7.30 -2.61
CA SER A 37 8.15 -8.09 -3.36
C SER A 37 7.50 -8.92 -4.46
N PHE A 38 8.30 -9.38 -5.43
CA PHE A 38 7.82 -10.29 -6.46
C PHE A 38 7.19 -11.55 -5.89
N GLU A 39 7.85 -12.13 -4.91
CA GLU A 39 7.41 -13.36 -4.25
C GLU A 39 6.06 -13.17 -3.56
N ASN A 40 5.92 -12.10 -2.77
CA ASN A 40 4.65 -11.79 -2.09
C ASN A 40 3.54 -11.46 -3.08
N PHE A 41 3.87 -10.77 -4.17
CA PHE A 41 2.90 -10.48 -5.23
C PHE A 41 2.40 -11.77 -5.89
N GLU A 42 3.32 -12.64 -6.34
CA GLU A 42 3.01 -13.92 -6.98
C GLU A 42 2.22 -14.82 -6.05
N LYS A 43 2.70 -15.03 -4.82
CA LYS A 43 2.03 -15.81 -3.80
C LYS A 43 0.59 -15.34 -3.57
N THR A 44 0.39 -14.03 -3.38
CA THR A 44 -0.95 -13.46 -3.14
C THR A 44 -1.89 -13.70 -4.31
N ILE A 45 -1.43 -13.45 -5.55
CA ILE A 45 -2.27 -13.68 -6.74
C ILE A 45 -2.61 -15.16 -6.89
N LEU A 46 -1.64 -16.06 -6.72
CA LEU A 46 -1.88 -17.51 -6.81
C LEU A 46 -2.87 -17.99 -5.76
N GLU A 47 -2.69 -17.63 -4.50
CA GLU A 47 -3.58 -18.01 -3.40
C GLU A 47 -5.02 -17.54 -3.63
N LYS A 48 -5.20 -16.29 -4.08
CA LYS A 48 -6.54 -15.73 -4.31
C LYS A 48 -7.21 -16.34 -5.53
N VAL A 49 -6.49 -16.56 -6.62
CA VAL A 49 -7.06 -17.19 -7.82
C VAL A 49 -7.35 -18.67 -7.56
N GLU A 50 -6.43 -19.42 -6.97
CA GLU A 50 -6.60 -20.85 -6.66
C GLU A 50 -7.75 -21.08 -5.67
N GLY A 51 -7.82 -20.26 -4.61
CA GLY A 51 -8.92 -20.30 -3.65
C GLY A 51 -10.29 -20.08 -4.31
N LEU A 52 -10.40 -19.06 -5.16
CA LEU A 52 -11.63 -18.79 -5.91
C LEU A 52 -11.97 -19.91 -6.91
N VAL A 53 -10.98 -20.46 -7.63
CA VAL A 53 -11.19 -21.58 -8.54
C VAL A 53 -11.73 -22.80 -7.79
N ASN A 54 -11.16 -23.13 -6.62
CA ASN A 54 -11.62 -24.24 -5.80
C ASN A 54 -13.08 -24.03 -5.33
N GLU A 55 -13.43 -22.85 -4.85
CA GLU A 55 -14.78 -22.50 -4.43
C GLU A 55 -15.79 -22.64 -5.59
N LEU A 56 -15.45 -22.10 -6.78
CA LEU A 56 -16.34 -22.15 -7.94
C LEU A 56 -16.55 -23.56 -8.49
N GLN A 57 -15.56 -24.45 -8.35
CA GLN A 57 -15.67 -25.82 -8.84
C GLN A 57 -16.39 -26.75 -7.85
N MET A 58 -16.37 -26.47 -6.56
CA MET A 58 -17.22 -27.19 -5.60
C MET A 58 -18.70 -27.06 -5.96
N ASN A 59 -19.08 -25.94 -6.58
CA ASN A 59 -20.46 -25.64 -6.94
C ASN A 59 -20.81 -26.06 -8.38
N ASN A 60 -19.86 -26.16 -9.30
CA ASN A 60 -20.09 -26.53 -10.71
C ASN A 60 -18.76 -26.96 -11.36
N ASN A 61 -18.70 -28.17 -11.86
CA ASN A 61 -17.51 -28.70 -12.53
C ASN A 61 -17.34 -28.17 -13.97
N THR A 62 -17.45 -26.87 -14.18
CA THR A 62 -17.29 -26.22 -15.50
C THR A 62 -15.91 -25.57 -15.61
N SER A 63 -15.35 -25.54 -16.83
CA SER A 63 -14.12 -24.81 -17.12
C SER A 63 -14.26 -23.32 -16.76
N ILE A 64 -13.18 -22.74 -16.21
CA ILE A 64 -13.11 -21.34 -15.79
C ILE A 64 -12.15 -20.61 -16.72
N ALA A 65 -12.58 -19.52 -17.32
CA ALA A 65 -11.73 -18.65 -18.12
C ALA A 65 -11.09 -17.55 -17.27
N ILE A 66 -9.77 -17.37 -17.38
CA ILE A 66 -9.05 -16.35 -16.62
C ILE A 66 -8.32 -15.40 -17.57
N PHE A 67 -8.49 -14.10 -17.34
CA PHE A 67 -7.91 -13.05 -18.19
C PHE A 67 -7.10 -12.06 -17.34
N PRO A 68 -5.83 -11.80 -17.64
CA PRO A 68 -5.14 -10.64 -17.11
C PRO A 68 -5.75 -9.36 -17.72
N ILE A 69 -5.97 -8.33 -16.91
CA ILE A 69 -6.46 -7.05 -17.38
C ILE A 69 -5.34 -6.32 -18.11
N ARG A 70 -5.47 -6.14 -19.42
CA ARG A 70 -4.45 -5.51 -20.27
C ARG A 70 -4.79 -4.04 -20.52
N LYS A 71 -3.75 -3.21 -20.63
CA LYS A 71 -3.89 -1.85 -21.16
C LYS A 71 -3.91 -1.95 -22.67
N ASN A 72 -5.04 -1.67 -23.28
CA ASN A 72 -5.12 -1.64 -24.75
C ASN A 72 -4.39 -0.41 -25.28
N THR A 73 -3.28 -0.61 -25.99
CA THR A 73 -2.50 0.44 -26.64
C THR A 73 -2.86 0.61 -28.12
N GLY A 74 -3.81 -0.18 -28.64
CA GLY A 74 -4.19 -0.20 -30.05
C GLY A 74 -5.41 0.67 -30.36
N ASN A 75 -5.25 1.62 -31.28
CA ASN A 75 -6.39 2.20 -32.00
C ASN A 75 -7.03 1.08 -32.82
N LYS A 76 -8.33 0.83 -32.67
CA LYS A 76 -9.08 -0.21 -33.41
C LYS A 76 -8.95 -0.13 -34.94
N PHE A 77 -8.43 0.97 -35.47
CA PHE A 77 -8.27 1.23 -36.89
C PHE A 77 -6.88 0.95 -37.45
N ASN A 78 -5.85 0.69 -36.63
CA ASN A 78 -4.49 0.38 -37.08
C ASN A 78 -4.15 -1.08 -36.79
N LYS A 79 -4.54 -1.99 -37.68
CA LYS A 79 -4.16 -3.43 -37.67
C LYS A 79 -2.67 -3.71 -37.88
N SER A 80 -1.85 -2.69 -38.19
CA SER A 80 -0.44 -2.82 -38.56
C SER A 80 0.55 -2.50 -37.46
N LYS A 81 0.12 -2.11 -36.24
CA LYS A 81 1.07 -2.00 -35.12
C LYS A 81 1.16 -3.36 -34.43
N GLU A 82 2.26 -4.04 -34.72
CA GLU A 82 2.73 -5.21 -34.02
C GLU A 82 2.46 -5.10 -32.52
N TYR A 83 2.01 -6.21 -31.96
CA TYR A 83 1.93 -6.42 -30.51
C TYR A 83 3.30 -6.11 -29.90
N LYS A 84 3.53 -4.89 -29.46
CA LYS A 84 4.62 -4.66 -28.52
C LYS A 84 4.28 -5.51 -27.32
N ALA A 85 5.14 -6.49 -27.05
CA ALA A 85 5.07 -7.30 -25.86
C ALA A 85 4.81 -6.36 -24.69
N ALA A 86 3.72 -6.61 -23.96
CA ALA A 86 3.34 -5.76 -22.86
C ALA A 86 4.38 -5.88 -21.76
N ASN A 87 5.34 -4.98 -21.75
CA ASN A 87 6.31 -4.84 -20.65
C ASN A 87 5.62 -4.18 -19.41
N ASP A 88 4.30 -4.32 -19.30
CA ASP A 88 3.51 -3.85 -18.17
C ASP A 88 3.18 -5.00 -17.20
N SER A 89 2.55 -4.65 -16.08
CA SER A 89 2.12 -5.61 -15.06
C SER A 89 1.25 -6.75 -15.59
N SER A 90 0.52 -6.52 -16.70
CA SER A 90 -0.34 -7.56 -17.29
C SER A 90 0.42 -8.71 -17.91
N GLY A 91 1.62 -8.46 -18.48
CA GLY A 91 2.51 -9.51 -18.97
C GLY A 91 2.99 -10.42 -17.84
N ARG A 92 3.34 -9.83 -16.70
CA ARG A 92 3.76 -10.56 -15.50
C ARG A 92 2.63 -11.41 -14.91
N ILE A 93 1.45 -10.84 -14.76
CA ILE A 93 0.26 -11.60 -14.33
C ILE A 93 -0.02 -12.74 -15.29
N GLY A 94 0.10 -12.51 -16.60
CA GLY A 94 -0.08 -13.56 -17.61
C GLY A 94 0.89 -14.73 -17.41
N HIS A 95 2.15 -14.46 -17.05
CA HIS A 95 3.14 -15.49 -16.74
C HIS A 95 2.77 -16.31 -15.48
N ILE A 96 2.39 -15.62 -14.41
CA ILE A 96 1.94 -16.26 -13.16
C ILE A 96 0.75 -17.18 -13.43
N LEU A 97 -0.24 -16.69 -14.17
CA LEU A 97 -1.44 -17.44 -14.50
C LEU A 97 -1.15 -18.67 -15.40
N LYS A 98 -0.18 -18.58 -16.31
CA LYS A 98 0.26 -19.72 -17.11
C LYS A 98 0.89 -20.85 -16.28
N ASN A 99 1.64 -20.50 -15.24
CA ASN A 99 2.15 -21.48 -14.30
C ASN A 99 1.01 -22.16 -13.51
N LEU A 100 0.00 -21.37 -13.11
CA LEU A 100 -1.19 -21.91 -12.43
C LEU A 100 -2.01 -22.84 -13.37
N GLU A 101 -2.16 -22.49 -14.65
CA GLU A 101 -2.86 -23.33 -15.64
C GLU A 101 -2.22 -24.72 -15.74
N ARG A 102 -0.87 -24.80 -15.76
CA ARG A 102 -0.14 -26.07 -15.77
C ARG A 102 -0.37 -26.89 -14.48
N LYS A 103 -0.46 -26.22 -13.33
CA LYS A 103 -0.75 -26.84 -12.03
C LYS A 103 -2.19 -27.39 -11.95
N LEU A 104 -3.14 -26.66 -12.50
CA LEU A 104 -4.58 -26.92 -12.42
C LEU A 104 -5.13 -27.55 -13.72
N GLN A 105 -4.42 -28.43 -14.34
CA GLN A 105 -4.71 -29.05 -15.64
C GLN A 105 -6.21 -29.27 -15.93
N GLY A 106 -6.72 -28.68 -17.03
CA GLY A 106 -8.10 -28.84 -17.47
C GLY A 106 -9.17 -28.11 -16.66
N ARG A 107 -8.82 -27.54 -15.50
CA ARG A 107 -9.75 -26.81 -14.62
C ARG A 107 -9.92 -25.35 -15.01
N ILE A 108 -8.88 -24.77 -15.57
CA ILE A 108 -8.85 -23.35 -15.98
C ILE A 108 -8.26 -23.22 -17.38
N GLU A 109 -8.64 -22.17 -18.10
CA GLU A 109 -8.07 -21.76 -19.38
C GLU A 109 -7.64 -20.30 -19.31
N ILE A 110 -6.39 -20.00 -19.67
CA ILE A 110 -5.85 -18.63 -19.63
C ILE A 110 -5.98 -17.96 -20.98
N SER A 111 -6.75 -16.85 -20.99
CA SER A 111 -7.05 -16.04 -22.18
C SER A 111 -7.60 -16.87 -23.36
N PRO A 112 -8.60 -17.76 -23.13
CA PRO A 112 -9.16 -18.57 -24.19
C PRO A 112 -9.84 -17.72 -25.27
N ARG A 113 -9.96 -18.29 -26.48
CA ARG A 113 -10.76 -17.68 -27.52
C ARG A 113 -12.26 -17.81 -27.20
N VAL A 114 -13.06 -16.80 -27.61
CA VAL A 114 -14.51 -16.80 -27.36
C VAL A 114 -15.19 -18.08 -27.88
N ILE A 115 -14.74 -18.60 -29.03
CA ILE A 115 -15.25 -19.85 -29.59
C ILE A 115 -14.97 -21.04 -28.65
N SER A 116 -13.73 -21.16 -28.14
CA SER A 116 -13.36 -22.21 -27.17
C SER A 116 -14.20 -22.10 -25.89
N MET A 117 -14.38 -20.88 -25.36
CA MET A 117 -15.24 -20.66 -24.19
C MET A 117 -16.68 -21.12 -24.40
N SER A 118 -17.23 -20.91 -25.61
CA SER A 118 -18.57 -21.38 -25.97
C SER A 118 -18.65 -22.91 -26.02
N GLN A 119 -17.63 -23.54 -26.63
CA GLN A 119 -17.55 -25.01 -26.74
C GLN A 119 -17.40 -25.67 -25.36
N SER A 120 -16.52 -25.13 -24.52
CA SER A 120 -16.27 -25.60 -23.13
C SER A 120 -17.39 -25.17 -22.17
N LYS A 121 -18.42 -24.47 -22.63
CA LYS A 121 -19.55 -23.98 -21.82
C LYS A 121 -19.09 -23.24 -20.54
N VAL A 122 -18.09 -22.34 -20.68
CA VAL A 122 -17.54 -21.55 -19.57
C VAL A 122 -18.66 -20.79 -18.86
N ARG A 123 -18.74 -20.92 -17.53
CA ARG A 123 -19.74 -20.25 -16.69
C ARG A 123 -19.16 -19.17 -15.79
N ASN A 124 -17.86 -19.25 -15.52
CA ASN A 124 -17.17 -18.30 -14.68
C ASN A 124 -15.97 -17.70 -15.42
N ILE A 125 -15.86 -16.38 -15.36
CA ILE A 125 -14.79 -15.60 -15.98
C ILE A 125 -14.11 -14.79 -14.88
N ILE A 126 -12.80 -14.98 -14.68
CA ILE A 126 -12.02 -14.28 -13.69
C ILE A 126 -11.10 -13.27 -14.38
N TYR A 127 -11.20 -12.00 -14.01
CA TYR A 127 -10.28 -10.95 -14.45
C TYR A 127 -9.27 -10.66 -13.34
N VAL A 128 -7.97 -10.64 -13.69
CA VAL A 128 -6.89 -10.47 -12.72
C VAL A 128 -6.10 -9.18 -12.99
N ASP A 129 -5.90 -8.37 -11.95
CA ASP A 129 -5.09 -7.15 -12.01
C ASP A 129 -4.11 -7.08 -10.82
N ASP A 130 -3.11 -6.20 -10.91
CA ASP A 130 -2.17 -5.92 -9.82
C ASP A 130 -2.79 -5.00 -8.76
N ILE A 131 -3.30 -3.85 -9.20
CA ILE A 131 -3.91 -2.85 -8.32
C ILE A 131 -5.14 -2.22 -8.98
N ILE A 132 -6.23 -2.17 -8.21
CA ILE A 132 -7.42 -1.44 -8.58
C ILE A 132 -7.54 -0.21 -7.68
N GLY A 133 -7.08 0.94 -8.16
CA GLY A 133 -7.25 2.23 -7.49
C GLY A 133 -8.66 2.77 -7.73
N SER A 134 -8.82 3.64 -8.70
CA SER A 134 -10.12 4.26 -9.04
C SER A 134 -11.12 3.37 -9.76
N GLY A 135 -10.76 2.16 -10.16
CA GLY A 135 -11.59 1.28 -10.98
C GLY A 135 -11.74 1.68 -12.47
N ASN A 136 -11.25 2.86 -12.86
CA ASN A 136 -11.39 3.37 -14.23
C ASN A 136 -10.74 2.46 -15.27
N ARG A 137 -9.59 1.86 -14.95
CA ARG A 137 -8.86 0.94 -15.84
C ARG A 137 -9.73 -0.26 -16.22
N PHE A 138 -10.32 -0.91 -15.22
CA PHE A 138 -11.21 -2.05 -15.44
C PHE A 138 -12.47 -1.65 -16.23
N LEU A 139 -13.14 -0.56 -15.85
CA LEU A 139 -14.33 -0.10 -16.54
C LEU A 139 -14.06 0.25 -18.02
N LYS A 140 -12.89 0.85 -18.30
CA LYS A 140 -12.46 1.12 -19.68
C LYS A 140 -12.15 -0.17 -20.44
N PHE A 141 -11.46 -1.12 -19.82
CA PHE A 141 -11.18 -2.44 -20.36
C PHE A 141 -12.49 -3.19 -20.65
N TRP A 142 -13.41 -3.25 -19.69
CA TRP A 142 -14.72 -3.86 -19.87
C TRP A 142 -15.48 -3.26 -21.06
N ARG A 143 -15.52 -1.93 -21.14
CA ARG A 143 -16.26 -1.21 -22.19
C ARG A 143 -15.67 -1.45 -23.58
N ASN A 144 -14.36 -1.40 -23.70
CA ASN A 144 -13.69 -1.30 -25.01
C ASN A 144 -13.09 -2.62 -25.49
N ASP A 145 -12.62 -3.48 -24.60
CA ASP A 145 -11.76 -4.62 -24.93
C ASP A 145 -12.46 -5.97 -24.76
N VAL A 146 -13.39 -6.06 -23.84
CA VAL A 146 -14.19 -7.28 -23.67
C VAL A 146 -15.17 -7.44 -24.84
N SER A 147 -15.19 -8.65 -25.43
CA SER A 147 -16.02 -8.95 -26.61
C SER A 147 -17.51 -8.76 -26.34
N LYS A 148 -18.27 -8.44 -27.40
CA LYS A 148 -19.73 -8.31 -27.32
C LYS A 148 -20.38 -9.62 -26.87
N SER A 149 -19.85 -10.77 -27.31
CA SER A 149 -20.35 -12.10 -26.94
C SER A 149 -20.25 -12.33 -25.43
N ILE A 150 -19.08 -12.07 -24.82
CA ILE A 150 -18.91 -12.20 -23.36
C ILE A 150 -19.89 -11.27 -22.61
N LYS A 151 -20.03 -10.02 -23.05
CA LYS A 151 -20.98 -9.08 -22.45
C LYS A 151 -22.43 -9.58 -22.55
N SER A 152 -22.80 -10.14 -23.68
CA SER A 152 -24.13 -10.74 -23.88
C SER A 152 -24.33 -11.94 -22.94
N TRP A 153 -23.34 -12.84 -22.81
CA TRP A 153 -23.43 -13.99 -21.90
C TRP A 153 -23.58 -13.56 -20.45
N VAL A 154 -22.85 -12.53 -20.06
CA VAL A 154 -22.95 -11.98 -18.70
C VAL A 154 -24.31 -11.29 -18.47
N SER A 155 -24.78 -10.49 -19.43
CA SER A 155 -26.08 -9.83 -19.35
C SER A 155 -27.26 -10.82 -19.35
N GLY A 156 -27.14 -11.91 -20.08
CA GLY A 156 -28.13 -13.00 -20.11
C GLY A 156 -28.03 -13.99 -18.94
N GLY A 157 -27.10 -13.77 -18.00
CA GLY A 157 -26.89 -14.63 -16.82
C GLY A 157 -26.20 -15.97 -17.10
N TYR A 158 -25.73 -16.21 -18.33
CA TYR A 158 -25.02 -17.44 -18.70
C TYR A 158 -23.64 -17.53 -18.10
N CYS A 159 -22.96 -16.39 -17.92
CA CYS A 159 -21.66 -16.31 -17.31
C CYS A 159 -21.66 -15.34 -16.12
N LYS A 160 -20.92 -15.70 -15.08
CA LYS A 160 -20.60 -14.80 -13.96
C LYS A 160 -19.19 -14.27 -14.13
N ILE A 161 -18.97 -13.01 -13.74
CA ILE A 161 -17.64 -12.38 -13.76
C ILE A 161 -17.14 -12.16 -12.34
N TRP A 162 -15.84 -12.37 -12.17
CA TRP A 162 -15.11 -12.23 -10.93
C TRP A 162 -13.89 -11.35 -11.18
N ILE A 163 -13.48 -10.63 -10.15
CA ILE A 163 -12.25 -9.83 -10.21
C ILE A 163 -11.34 -10.29 -9.09
N VAL A 164 -10.08 -10.55 -9.43
CA VAL A 164 -9.01 -10.81 -8.45
C VAL A 164 -7.94 -9.75 -8.60
N SER A 165 -7.49 -9.18 -7.49
CA SER A 165 -6.40 -8.21 -7.50
C SER A 165 -5.53 -8.36 -6.25
N HIS A 166 -4.24 -8.01 -6.36
CA HIS A 166 -3.39 -7.95 -5.17
C HIS A 166 -3.89 -6.88 -4.21
N THR A 167 -4.16 -5.68 -4.72
CA THR A 167 -4.63 -4.54 -3.90
C THR A 167 -5.83 -3.87 -4.55
N ILE A 168 -6.81 -3.51 -3.72
CA ILE A 168 -7.99 -2.73 -4.16
C ILE A 168 -8.20 -1.55 -3.20
N HIS A 169 -8.45 -0.37 -3.75
CA HIS A 169 -8.94 0.77 -2.99
C HIS A 169 -10.46 0.74 -2.88
N GLN A 170 -11.00 1.11 -1.71
CA GLN A 170 -12.44 1.13 -1.47
C GLN A 170 -13.21 1.97 -2.49
N GLY A 171 -12.66 3.12 -2.88
CA GLY A 171 -13.27 3.97 -3.93
C GLY A 171 -13.39 3.26 -5.28
N GLY A 172 -12.36 2.47 -5.65
CA GLY A 172 -12.39 1.65 -6.85
C GLY A 172 -13.40 0.52 -6.76
N LEU A 173 -13.46 -0.18 -5.63
CA LEU A 173 -14.46 -1.23 -5.39
C LEU A 173 -15.88 -0.68 -5.54
N THR A 174 -16.20 0.40 -4.83
CA THR A 174 -17.51 1.07 -4.91
C THR A 174 -17.84 1.51 -6.33
N LYS A 175 -16.85 2.05 -7.07
CA LYS A 175 -17.07 2.46 -8.44
C LYS A 175 -17.33 1.27 -9.37
N LEU A 176 -16.64 0.16 -9.20
CA LEU A 176 -16.88 -1.06 -9.98
C LEU A 176 -18.29 -1.60 -9.75
N THR A 177 -18.70 -1.75 -8.50
CA THR A 177 -20.04 -2.29 -8.15
C THR A 177 -21.17 -1.38 -8.60
N ASN A 178 -21.00 -0.06 -8.54
CA ASN A 178 -22.02 0.90 -8.99
C ASN A 178 -22.17 0.97 -10.52
N ASN A 179 -21.09 0.71 -11.28
CA ASN A 179 -21.11 0.86 -12.74
C ASN A 179 -21.31 -0.46 -13.50
N LEU A 180 -21.13 -1.60 -12.84
CA LEU A 180 -21.29 -2.92 -13.45
C LEU A 180 -22.28 -3.76 -12.63
N LYS A 181 -23.55 -3.78 -13.07
CA LYS A 181 -24.61 -4.57 -12.42
C LYS A 181 -24.27 -6.06 -12.26
N ALA A 182 -23.34 -6.57 -13.09
CA ALA A 182 -22.87 -7.94 -13.05
C ALA A 182 -21.84 -8.23 -11.94
N ILE A 183 -21.37 -7.19 -11.22
CA ILE A 183 -20.38 -7.29 -10.15
C ILE A 183 -20.96 -6.69 -8.89
N ASP A 184 -21.04 -7.48 -7.84
CA ASP A 184 -21.22 -7.05 -6.47
C ASP A 184 -19.90 -7.23 -5.68
N SER A 185 -19.85 -6.79 -4.44
CA SER A 185 -18.64 -6.87 -3.62
C SER A 185 -18.17 -8.29 -3.34
N SER A 186 -19.08 -9.28 -3.34
CA SER A 186 -18.73 -10.69 -3.12
C SER A 186 -17.96 -11.32 -4.27
N ARG A 187 -18.06 -10.71 -5.47
CA ARG A 187 -17.35 -11.16 -6.68
C ARG A 187 -16.00 -10.46 -6.90
N VAL A 188 -15.56 -9.71 -5.91
CA VAL A 188 -14.27 -9.02 -5.96
C VAL A 188 -13.39 -9.52 -4.83
N VAL A 189 -12.35 -10.28 -5.20
CA VAL A 189 -11.40 -10.90 -4.26
C VAL A 189 -10.09 -10.15 -4.30
N CYS A 190 -9.52 -9.80 -3.16
CA CYS A 190 -8.24 -9.12 -3.09
C CYS A 190 -7.35 -9.64 -1.95
N GLY A 191 -6.05 -9.43 -2.11
CA GLY A 191 -5.08 -9.67 -1.06
C GLY A 191 -5.13 -8.57 0.00
N ASN A 192 -5.29 -7.31 -0.44
CA ASN A 192 -5.29 -6.13 0.43
C ASN A 192 -6.39 -5.14 0.03
N LEU A 193 -7.28 -4.79 0.96
CA LEU A 193 -8.29 -3.77 0.78
C LEU A 193 -7.90 -2.49 1.51
N ILE A 194 -7.62 -1.43 0.77
CA ILE A 194 -7.32 -0.11 1.31
C ILE A 194 -8.63 0.67 1.46
N LYS A 195 -9.20 0.65 2.66
CA LYS A 195 -10.43 1.41 2.98
C LYS A 195 -10.19 2.92 2.95
N LYS A 196 -9.07 3.37 3.55
CA LYS A 196 -8.61 4.75 3.56
C LYS A 196 -7.09 4.75 3.55
N SER A 197 -6.49 5.59 2.71
CA SER A 197 -5.03 5.71 2.67
C SER A 197 -4.51 6.27 3.99
N ALA A 198 -3.53 5.60 4.58
CA ALA A 198 -2.84 6.08 5.77
C ALA A 198 -2.13 7.42 5.51
N LEU A 199 -1.61 7.61 4.30
CA LEU A 199 -0.95 8.86 3.88
C LEU A 199 -1.89 10.06 3.93
N LEU A 200 -3.17 9.87 3.56
CA LEU A 200 -4.19 10.94 3.62
C LEU A 200 -4.70 11.18 5.03
N SER A 201 -4.61 10.19 5.90
CA SER A 201 -5.06 10.31 7.29
C SER A 201 -4.09 11.10 8.16
N ASN A 202 -2.83 11.22 7.72
CA ASN A 202 -1.81 12.03 8.36
C ASN A 202 -1.77 13.41 7.68
N VAL A 203 -2.15 14.45 8.42
CA VAL A 203 -2.24 15.83 7.90
C VAL A 203 -0.87 16.33 7.43
N THR A 204 0.20 16.03 8.16
CA THR A 204 1.57 16.42 7.81
C THR A 204 1.98 15.81 6.48
N LEU A 205 1.78 14.50 6.29
CA LEU A 205 2.06 13.83 5.02
C LEU A 205 1.21 14.38 3.90
N LYS A 206 -0.09 14.58 4.12
CA LYS A 206 -0.98 15.15 3.10
C LYS A 206 -0.51 16.53 2.64
N ASN A 207 -0.14 17.40 3.56
CA ASN A 207 0.38 18.74 3.24
C ASN A 207 1.71 18.68 2.49
N LEU A 208 2.62 17.79 2.92
CA LEU A 208 3.88 17.51 2.21
C LEU A 208 3.62 17.12 0.75
N LEU A 209 2.73 16.15 0.54
CA LEU A 209 2.40 15.64 -0.80
C LEU A 209 1.83 16.73 -1.72
N ILE A 210 0.97 17.60 -1.20
CA ILE A 210 0.41 18.72 -1.97
C ILE A 210 1.50 19.75 -2.27
N LYS A 211 2.27 20.17 -1.26
CA LYS A 211 3.32 21.18 -1.39
C LYS A 211 4.36 20.79 -2.46
N TYR A 212 4.91 19.58 -2.36
CA TYR A 212 5.97 19.13 -3.24
C TYR A 212 5.44 18.48 -4.53
N GLY A 213 4.22 17.97 -4.53
CA GLY A 213 3.54 17.48 -5.72
C GLY A 213 3.39 18.57 -6.79
N ALA A 214 3.21 19.83 -6.38
CA ALA A 214 3.18 20.99 -7.29
C ALA A 214 4.51 21.23 -8.02
N ARG A 215 5.64 20.71 -7.53
CA ARG A 215 6.96 20.81 -8.17
C ARG A 215 7.17 19.77 -9.26
N THR A 216 6.31 18.76 -9.34
CA THR A 216 6.40 17.70 -10.35
C THR A 216 5.75 18.14 -11.68
N ASN A 217 6.02 17.40 -12.76
CA ASN A 217 5.32 17.56 -14.04
C ASN A 217 3.90 16.94 -14.05
N LYS A 218 3.43 16.44 -12.88
CA LYS A 218 2.11 15.82 -12.67
C LYS A 218 1.45 16.39 -11.41
N PRO A 219 1.22 17.70 -11.31
CA PRO A 219 0.63 18.32 -10.12
C PRO A 219 -0.77 17.76 -9.80
N ASP A 220 -1.54 17.38 -10.82
CA ASP A 220 -2.87 16.76 -10.65
C ASP A 220 -2.82 15.41 -9.94
N ALA A 221 -1.66 14.74 -9.97
CA ALA A 221 -1.41 13.49 -9.28
C ALA A 221 -0.60 13.67 -7.97
N ALA A 222 -0.57 14.86 -7.39
CA ALA A 222 0.12 15.11 -6.12
C ALA A 222 -0.29 14.07 -5.05
N LEU A 223 -1.58 13.75 -4.98
CA LEU A 223 -2.15 12.71 -4.12
C LEU A 223 -2.38 11.38 -4.87
N GLY A 224 -1.58 11.09 -5.89
CA GLY A 224 -1.77 9.92 -6.75
C GLY A 224 -2.90 10.11 -7.76
N TYR A 225 -2.97 9.21 -8.76
CA TYR A 225 -4.03 9.25 -9.77
C TYR A 225 -5.41 9.21 -9.11
N ASN A 226 -6.27 10.14 -9.47
CA ASN A 226 -7.63 10.29 -8.95
C ASN A 226 -7.70 10.49 -7.41
N GLY A 227 -6.62 10.92 -6.78
CA GLY A 227 -6.57 11.11 -5.33
C GLY A 227 -6.50 9.83 -4.49
N ASP A 228 -6.21 8.69 -5.10
CA ASP A 228 -6.16 7.40 -4.41
C ASP A 228 -5.07 7.34 -3.32
N CYS A 229 -3.99 8.08 -3.50
CA CYS A 229 -2.87 8.22 -2.57
C CYS A 229 -2.41 6.86 -2.01
N SER A 230 -2.14 5.92 -2.93
CA SER A 230 -1.77 4.56 -2.56
C SER A 230 -0.41 4.53 -1.86
N PRO A 231 -0.31 3.92 -0.68
CA PRO A 231 0.99 3.67 -0.06
C PRO A 231 1.69 2.44 -0.67
N VAL A 232 1.02 1.68 -1.54
CA VAL A 232 1.55 0.42 -2.08
C VAL A 232 2.47 0.68 -3.26
N ILE A 233 3.66 0.13 -3.21
CA ILE A 233 4.62 0.06 -4.30
C ILE A 233 5.04 -1.39 -4.54
N PHE A 234 5.19 -1.76 -5.81
CA PHE A 234 5.60 -3.11 -6.17
C PHE A 234 7.07 -3.13 -6.56
N GLN A 235 7.77 -4.21 -6.28
CA GLN A 235 9.17 -4.39 -6.68
C GLN A 235 9.41 -4.10 -8.18
N TYR A 236 8.43 -4.37 -9.03
CA TYR A 236 8.51 -4.11 -10.47
C TYR A 236 8.14 -2.69 -10.88
N GLY A 237 7.70 -1.85 -9.96
CA GLY A 237 7.43 -0.45 -10.25
C GLY A 237 6.43 0.23 -9.34
N CYS A 238 6.56 1.54 -9.26
CA CYS A 238 5.66 2.40 -8.52
C CYS A 238 4.37 2.65 -9.33
N PRO A 239 3.18 2.31 -8.81
CA PRO A 239 1.93 2.59 -9.51
C PRO A 239 1.65 4.09 -9.55
N ASN A 240 0.93 4.57 -10.57
CA ASN A 240 0.56 5.98 -10.66
C ASN A 240 -0.50 6.41 -9.61
N ASN A 241 -1.07 5.46 -8.89
CA ASN A 241 -1.96 5.71 -7.74
C ASN A 241 -1.17 6.15 -6.50
N ALA A 242 0.15 5.92 -6.47
CA ALA A 242 1.03 6.48 -5.46
C ALA A 242 1.25 7.99 -5.70
N PRO A 243 1.61 8.76 -4.65
CA PRO A 243 1.86 10.20 -4.77
C PRO A 243 2.89 10.56 -5.85
N ALA A 244 2.63 11.61 -6.62
CA ALA A 244 3.47 12.01 -7.75
C ALA A 244 4.93 12.30 -7.36
N ILE A 245 5.19 12.83 -6.17
CA ILE A 245 6.55 13.14 -5.69
C ILE A 245 7.47 11.91 -5.64
N LEU A 246 6.91 10.71 -5.62
CA LEU A 246 7.67 9.46 -5.62
C LEU A 246 8.13 9.03 -7.01
N TRP A 247 7.38 9.35 -8.08
CA TRP A 247 7.61 8.79 -9.41
C TRP A 247 7.62 9.80 -10.56
N ALA A 248 7.09 11.01 -10.36
CA ALA A 248 7.05 12.04 -11.38
C ALA A 248 8.19 13.04 -11.18
N THR A 249 8.92 13.32 -12.24
CA THR A 249 9.97 14.36 -12.24
C THR A 249 9.36 15.74 -12.44
N GLY A 250 10.09 16.80 -12.12
CA GLY A 250 9.74 18.18 -12.38
C GLY A 250 10.83 18.90 -13.16
N ASN A 251 10.47 19.57 -14.24
CA ASN A 251 11.42 20.40 -15.00
C ASN A 251 11.70 21.72 -14.28
N PRO A 252 12.92 22.22 -14.35
CA PRO A 252 13.23 23.55 -13.84
C PRO A 252 12.38 24.61 -14.54
N LYS A 253 11.78 25.49 -13.76
CA LYS A 253 11.06 26.67 -14.27
C LYS A 253 11.79 27.91 -13.76
N VAL A 254 12.07 28.84 -14.65
CA VAL A 254 12.64 30.15 -14.27
C VAL A 254 11.47 31.12 -14.14
N ASN A 255 11.29 31.74 -12.98
CA ASN A 255 10.28 32.76 -12.78
C ASN A 255 10.74 34.12 -13.31
N ALA A 256 9.87 35.11 -13.30
CA ALA A 256 10.19 36.47 -13.79
C ALA A 256 11.37 37.16 -13.06
N ALA A 257 11.70 36.69 -11.85
CA ALA A 257 12.86 37.18 -11.07
C ALA A 257 14.15 36.37 -11.33
N GLY A 258 14.18 35.48 -12.34
CA GLY A 258 15.35 34.66 -12.67
C GLY A 258 15.61 33.48 -11.70
N ILE A 259 14.70 33.24 -10.76
CA ILE A 259 14.85 32.15 -9.77
C ILE A 259 14.34 30.84 -10.39
N THR A 260 15.21 29.84 -10.39
CA THR A 260 14.85 28.49 -10.86
C THR A 260 14.01 27.77 -9.80
N THR A 261 12.78 27.41 -10.18
CA THR A 261 11.85 26.66 -9.34
C THR A 261 11.35 25.41 -10.08
N GLY A 262 10.70 24.50 -9.38
CA GLY A 262 10.01 23.36 -9.99
C GLY A 262 10.93 22.21 -10.41
N ARG A 263 12.23 22.23 -10.10
CA ARG A 263 13.08 21.04 -10.27
C ARG A 263 12.69 20.01 -9.22
N TRP A 264 12.39 18.79 -9.67
CA TRP A 264 12.08 17.67 -8.82
C TRP A 264 12.62 16.36 -9.40
N ASN A 265 13.41 15.65 -8.64
CA ASN A 265 13.90 14.34 -9.01
C ASN A 265 13.13 13.29 -8.20
N ALA A 266 12.40 12.44 -8.89
CA ALA A 266 11.65 11.37 -8.26
C ALA A 266 12.59 10.29 -7.71
N ILE A 267 12.26 9.71 -6.54
CA ILE A 267 13.03 8.59 -5.99
C ILE A 267 12.84 7.31 -6.84
N PHE A 268 11.66 7.14 -7.46
CA PHE A 268 11.34 6.06 -8.39
C PHE A 268 11.25 6.61 -9.81
N SER A 269 12.41 7.04 -10.35
CA SER A 269 12.48 7.60 -11.70
C SER A 269 11.89 6.63 -12.73
N GLU A 270 11.11 7.16 -13.69
CA GLU A 270 10.37 6.36 -14.67
C GLU A 270 9.50 5.26 -14.05
N ARG A 271 9.12 5.43 -12.79
CA ARG A 271 8.38 4.46 -11.98
C ARG A 271 9.15 3.16 -11.71
N SER A 272 10.43 3.13 -12.00
CA SER A 272 11.31 1.99 -11.71
C SER A 272 11.81 2.08 -10.27
N ILE A 273 11.97 0.94 -9.63
CA ILE A 273 12.58 0.84 -8.30
C ILE A 273 13.97 0.27 -8.47
N ASP A 274 14.97 1.08 -8.11
CA ASP A 274 16.37 0.66 -8.15
C ASP A 274 16.62 -0.48 -7.16
N SER A 275 17.49 -1.41 -7.54
CA SER A 275 17.81 -2.57 -6.69
C SER A 275 18.46 -2.19 -5.37
N SER A 276 19.17 -1.06 -5.31
CA SER A 276 19.72 -0.52 -4.06
C SER A 276 18.62 -0.17 -3.06
N LEU A 277 17.45 0.25 -3.55
CA LEU A 277 16.28 0.56 -2.72
C LEU A 277 15.56 -0.69 -2.21
N TYR A 278 15.82 -1.90 -2.76
CA TYR A 278 15.23 -3.13 -2.24
C TYR A 278 15.64 -3.39 -0.79
N LYS A 279 16.88 -3.04 -0.43
CA LYS A 279 17.35 -3.12 0.96
C LYS A 279 16.54 -2.23 1.90
N LEU A 280 16.09 -1.08 1.41
CA LEU A 280 15.22 -0.15 2.13
C LEU A 280 13.90 -0.84 2.54
N PHE A 281 13.39 -1.76 1.73
CA PHE A 281 12.05 -2.36 1.89
C PHE A 281 12.09 -3.82 2.34
N ASN A 282 13.20 -4.53 2.18
CA ASN A 282 13.31 -5.98 2.45
C ASN A 282 13.71 -6.34 3.89
N GLY A 283 13.34 -5.51 4.85
CA GLY A 283 13.24 -5.97 6.24
C GLY A 283 14.48 -5.78 7.11
N ASP A 284 15.69 -5.66 6.60
CA ASP A 284 16.86 -5.38 7.45
C ASP A 284 17.01 -3.88 7.76
N LEU A 285 16.33 -3.03 6.99
CA LEU A 285 16.42 -1.57 7.06
C LEU A 285 15.17 -0.89 7.62
N PHE A 286 13.99 -1.50 7.46
CA PHE A 286 12.74 -1.03 8.06
C PHE A 286 12.34 -1.90 9.26
N TYR A 287 13.23 -2.11 10.18
CA TYR A 287 12.74 -2.23 11.54
C TYR A 287 12.12 -0.88 11.87
N LYS A 288 10.79 -0.80 11.69
CA LYS A 288 10.05 0.33 12.27
C LYS A 288 10.51 0.38 13.71
N THR A 289 11.28 1.37 14.06
CA THR A 289 11.75 1.52 15.43
C THR A 289 10.51 1.64 16.32
N TYR A 290 10.57 1.21 17.55
CA TYR A 290 9.44 1.33 18.48
C TYR A 290 8.88 2.78 18.53
N PRO A 291 9.73 3.84 18.49
CA PRO A 291 9.28 5.22 18.37
C PRO A 291 8.41 5.49 17.14
N GLU A 292 8.76 4.97 15.99
CA GLU A 292 8.01 5.17 14.74
C GLU A 292 6.64 4.50 14.77
N LEU A 293 6.55 3.31 15.34
CA LEU A 293 5.28 2.62 15.51
C LEU A 293 4.36 3.37 16.47
N LEU A 294 4.91 3.89 17.57
CA LEU A 294 4.19 4.72 18.52
C LEU A 294 3.72 6.03 17.87
N TRP A 295 4.57 6.64 17.07
CA TRP A 295 4.26 7.86 16.32
C TRP A 295 3.10 7.62 15.34
N ASN A 296 3.19 6.58 14.53
CA ASN A 296 2.15 6.20 13.58
C ASN A 296 0.81 5.85 14.25
N ALA A 297 0.85 5.35 15.48
CA ALA A 297 -0.32 5.11 16.32
C ALA A 297 -0.85 6.37 17.01
N GLY A 298 -0.25 7.56 16.79
CA GLY A 298 -0.63 8.81 17.45
C GLY A 298 -0.25 8.85 18.93
N GLN A 299 0.79 8.11 19.33
CA GLN A 299 1.32 8.06 20.69
C GLN A 299 2.62 8.89 20.80
N TYR A 300 2.57 10.13 20.35
CA TYR A 300 3.76 11.00 20.21
C TYR A 300 4.60 11.14 21.46
N LYS A 301 3.97 11.34 22.64
CA LYS A 301 4.68 11.46 23.93
C LYS A 301 5.46 10.19 24.28
N LEU A 302 4.90 9.03 23.98
CA LEU A 302 5.61 7.77 24.19
C LEU A 302 6.72 7.58 23.16
N ALA A 303 6.51 7.95 21.90
CA ALA A 303 7.54 7.91 20.88
C ALA A 303 8.78 8.70 21.30
N PHE A 304 8.61 9.92 21.79
CA PHE A 304 9.71 10.73 22.32
C PHE A 304 10.38 10.08 23.52
N SER A 305 9.62 9.56 24.50
CA SER A 305 10.20 8.92 25.68
C SER A 305 11.02 7.68 25.34
N PHE A 306 10.74 7.01 24.22
CA PHE A 306 11.50 5.89 23.72
C PHE A 306 12.84 6.29 23.07
N CYS A 307 12.87 7.48 22.43
CA CYS A 307 14.12 8.03 21.91
C CYS A 307 15.09 8.42 23.02
N GLU A 308 14.57 8.93 24.16
CA GLU A 308 15.38 9.37 25.29
C GLU A 308 15.86 8.21 26.19
N LYS A 309 15.09 7.11 26.26
CA LYS A 309 15.38 5.94 27.10
C LYS A 309 16.08 4.84 26.32
N LEU A 310 17.31 5.04 25.94
CA LEU A 310 18.17 4.05 25.29
C LEU A 310 18.40 2.77 26.14
N ASP A 311 18.22 2.83 27.47
CA ASP A 311 18.59 1.77 28.41
C ASP A 311 17.44 0.80 28.76
N ALA A 312 16.21 1.00 28.25
CA ALA A 312 15.13 0.03 28.49
C ALA A 312 15.38 -1.26 27.69
N SER A 313 15.18 -2.43 28.33
CA SER A 313 15.28 -3.72 27.65
C SER A 313 14.31 -3.78 26.47
N ASN A 314 14.64 -4.57 25.45
CA ASN A 314 13.79 -4.75 24.29
C ASN A 314 12.38 -5.23 24.68
N ASP A 315 12.29 -6.11 25.69
CA ASP A 315 11.00 -6.63 26.18
C ASP A 315 10.11 -5.53 26.75
N THR A 316 10.69 -4.61 27.55
CA THR A 316 9.95 -3.46 28.09
C THR A 316 9.40 -2.58 26.97
N LYS A 317 10.18 -2.36 25.91
CA LYS A 317 9.76 -1.59 24.74
C LYS A 317 8.60 -2.28 24.03
N VAL A 318 8.67 -3.60 23.84
CA VAL A 318 7.59 -4.41 23.26
C VAL A 318 6.30 -4.28 24.07
N TYR A 319 6.39 -4.45 25.39
CA TYR A 319 5.21 -4.38 26.27
C TYR A 319 4.52 -3.02 26.22
N ILE A 320 5.28 -1.93 26.31
CA ILE A 320 4.73 -0.57 26.23
C ILE A 320 4.10 -0.31 24.87
N LEU A 321 4.70 -0.80 23.77
CA LEU A 321 4.14 -0.66 22.44
C LEU A 321 2.81 -1.40 22.30
N ILE A 322 2.71 -2.64 22.78
CA ILE A 322 1.45 -3.41 22.79
C ILE A 322 0.36 -2.64 23.54
N LEU A 323 0.64 -2.22 24.78
CA LEU A 323 -0.29 -1.45 25.59
C LEU A 323 -0.72 -0.15 24.92
N ALA A 324 0.22 0.55 24.27
CA ALA A 324 -0.04 1.79 23.56
C ALA A 324 -0.98 1.60 22.35
N LEU A 325 -0.79 0.54 21.57
CA LEU A 325 -1.65 0.20 20.43
C LEU A 325 -3.07 -0.20 20.89
N ILE A 326 -3.17 -1.03 21.94
CA ILE A 326 -4.45 -1.39 22.55
C ILE A 326 -5.19 -0.14 23.04
N SER A 327 -4.47 0.81 23.66
CA SER A 327 -5.07 2.08 24.14
C SER A 327 -5.67 2.94 23.02
N LYS A 328 -5.32 2.67 21.78
CA LYS A 328 -5.85 3.30 20.57
C LYS A 328 -6.93 2.48 19.87
N GLY A 329 -7.42 1.41 20.51
CA GLY A 329 -8.48 0.56 19.99
C GLY A 329 -8.04 -0.40 18.89
N TYR A 330 -6.75 -0.74 18.82
CA TYR A 330 -6.27 -1.77 17.89
C TYR A 330 -6.67 -3.16 18.41
N SER A 331 -7.27 -3.98 17.53
CA SER A 331 -7.57 -5.37 17.82
C SER A 331 -6.29 -6.22 17.91
N LEU A 332 -6.37 -7.38 18.55
CA LEU A 332 -5.26 -8.34 18.66
C LEU A 332 -4.61 -8.63 17.30
N GLU A 333 -5.41 -8.94 16.29
CA GLU A 333 -4.92 -9.23 14.93
C GLU A 333 -4.17 -8.05 14.31
N LYS A 334 -4.70 -6.84 14.53
CA LYS A 334 -4.06 -5.62 14.03
C LYS A 334 -2.75 -5.32 14.75
N VAL A 335 -2.69 -5.53 16.07
CA VAL A 335 -1.44 -5.40 16.83
C VAL A 335 -0.45 -6.46 16.37
N LYS A 336 -0.86 -7.72 16.23
CA LYS A 336 -0.02 -8.81 15.72
C LYS A 336 0.56 -8.50 14.33
N SER A 337 -0.24 -7.92 13.42
CA SER A 337 0.24 -7.52 12.10
C SER A 337 1.27 -6.39 12.12
N VAL A 338 1.19 -5.48 13.09
CA VAL A 338 2.17 -4.41 13.32
C VAL A 338 3.47 -4.98 13.87
N PHE A 339 3.38 -6.05 14.67
CA PHE A 339 4.53 -6.71 15.30
C PHE A 339 5.23 -7.72 14.41
N ALA A 340 4.54 -8.33 13.45
CA ALA A 340 5.08 -9.38 12.59
C ALA A 340 6.46 -9.07 11.97
N PRO A 341 6.78 -7.82 11.58
CA PRO A 341 8.10 -7.46 11.08
C PRO A 341 9.18 -7.30 12.18
N ILE A 342 8.80 -7.17 13.46
CA ILE A 342 9.72 -6.72 14.51
C ILE A 342 10.08 -7.83 15.48
N ASN A 343 9.12 -8.73 15.78
CA ASN A 343 9.33 -9.71 16.84
C ASN A 343 8.54 -11.00 16.59
N THR A 344 9.25 -12.12 16.70
CA THR A 344 8.70 -13.48 16.63
C THR A 344 8.00 -13.91 17.93
N GLU A 345 8.14 -13.16 19.02
CA GLU A 345 7.66 -13.53 20.36
C GLU A 345 6.41 -12.77 20.82
N PHE A 346 5.60 -12.30 19.91
CA PHE A 346 4.39 -11.52 20.20
C PHE A 346 3.43 -12.25 21.15
N ASP A 347 3.16 -13.53 20.90
CA ASP A 347 2.21 -14.32 21.70
C ASP A 347 2.74 -14.51 23.14
N SER A 348 4.06 -14.65 23.32
CA SER A 348 4.72 -14.66 24.63
C SER A 348 4.54 -13.34 25.37
N ALA A 349 4.76 -12.22 24.68
CA ALA A 349 4.57 -10.89 25.27
C ALA A 349 3.13 -10.64 25.71
N VAL A 350 2.14 -11.03 24.92
CA VAL A 350 0.72 -10.94 25.28
C VAL A 350 0.40 -11.79 26.50
N SER A 351 0.95 -13.02 26.59
CA SER A 351 0.78 -13.90 27.74
C SER A 351 1.32 -13.26 29.02
N ILE A 352 2.53 -12.69 28.97
CA ILE A 352 3.17 -11.98 30.08
C ILE A 352 2.33 -10.77 30.51
N LEU A 353 1.87 -9.93 29.57
CA LEU A 353 1.03 -8.76 29.87
C LEU A 353 -0.29 -9.15 30.53
N THR A 354 -0.86 -10.28 30.13
CA THR A 354 -2.08 -10.84 30.75
C THR A 354 -1.79 -11.36 32.15
N GLN A 355 -0.69 -12.09 32.33
CA GLN A 355 -0.25 -12.62 33.64
C GLN A 355 0.00 -11.51 34.66
N TYR A 356 0.59 -10.39 34.23
CA TYR A 356 0.82 -9.21 35.08
C TYR A 356 -0.43 -8.33 35.22
N GLY A 357 -1.57 -8.72 34.66
CA GLY A 357 -2.81 -7.99 34.78
C GLY A 357 -2.81 -6.61 34.10
N LEU A 358 -1.97 -6.40 33.09
CA LEU A 358 -1.91 -5.18 32.32
C LEU A 358 -2.96 -5.13 31.20
N ILE A 359 -3.32 -6.29 30.68
CA ILE A 359 -4.43 -6.50 29.76
C ILE A 359 -5.32 -7.63 30.29
N ASP A 360 -6.60 -7.59 29.95
CA ASP A 360 -7.56 -8.62 30.30
C ASP A 360 -7.64 -9.74 29.23
N LYS A 361 -8.46 -10.76 29.51
CA LYS A 361 -8.69 -11.89 28.59
C LYS A 361 -9.32 -11.48 27.25
N ASN A 362 -9.92 -10.30 27.18
CA ASN A 362 -10.53 -9.75 25.96
C ASN A 362 -9.58 -8.82 25.20
N PHE A 363 -8.28 -8.84 25.54
CA PHE A 363 -7.27 -7.97 24.95
C PHE A 363 -7.57 -6.47 25.15
N CYS A 364 -8.14 -6.10 26.29
CA CYS A 364 -8.40 -4.73 26.71
C CYS A 364 -7.47 -4.29 27.83
N LEU A 365 -7.12 -2.99 27.86
CA LEU A 365 -6.32 -2.43 28.94
C LEU A 365 -7.06 -2.44 30.27
N THR A 366 -6.44 -3.02 31.30
CA THR A 366 -6.88 -2.86 32.68
C THR A 366 -6.58 -1.44 33.21
N ILE A 367 -7.05 -1.13 34.41
CA ILE A 367 -6.70 0.12 35.10
C ILE A 367 -5.19 0.21 35.29
N PHE A 368 -4.57 -0.90 35.71
CA PHE A 368 -3.12 -0.97 35.91
C PHE A 368 -2.34 -0.78 34.60
N GLY A 369 -2.77 -1.37 33.49
CA GLY A 369 -2.17 -1.14 32.16
C GLY A 369 -2.26 0.34 31.71
N LYS A 370 -3.39 1.00 32.00
CA LYS A 370 -3.54 2.45 31.75
C LYS A 370 -2.58 3.30 32.59
N ASP A 371 -2.37 2.94 33.86
CA ASP A 371 -1.47 3.68 34.75
C ASP A 371 0.00 3.49 34.37
N VAL A 372 0.41 2.31 33.92
CA VAL A 372 1.74 2.07 33.35
C VAL A 372 1.97 2.94 32.12
N LEU A 373 0.99 3.05 31.21
CA LEU A 373 1.12 3.96 30.06
C LEU A 373 1.19 5.43 30.48
N ARG A 374 0.41 5.86 31.47
CA ARG A 374 0.40 7.24 31.96
C ARG A 374 1.74 7.61 32.61
N SER A 375 2.31 6.71 33.41
CA SER A 375 3.62 6.95 34.06
C SER A 375 4.73 7.11 33.04
N ASN A 376 4.72 6.30 31.98
CA ASN A 376 5.70 6.41 30.90
C ASN A 376 5.53 7.70 30.06
N LYS A 377 4.31 8.25 29.94
CA LYS A 377 4.04 9.53 29.28
C LYS A 377 4.49 10.75 30.14
N LYS A 378 4.38 10.65 31.45
CA LYS A 378 4.72 11.76 32.39
C LYS A 378 6.22 11.99 32.53
N GLN A 379 7.05 10.98 32.25
CA GLN A 379 8.50 11.09 32.40
C GLN A 379 9.20 11.81 31.23
N SER A 380 8.49 12.10 30.15
CA SER A 380 9.00 12.93 29.06
C SER A 380 8.82 14.41 29.39
N LYS A 381 9.70 14.98 30.22
CA LYS A 381 9.90 16.43 30.23
C LYS A 381 10.68 16.76 28.97
N ILE A 382 10.02 17.37 28.00
CA ILE A 382 10.68 17.93 26.83
C ILE A 382 11.41 19.19 27.34
N TYR A 383 12.71 19.08 27.57
CA TYR A 383 13.57 20.24 27.71
C TYR A 383 13.77 20.78 26.28
N VAL A 384 13.04 21.82 25.92
CA VAL A 384 13.35 22.63 24.76
C VAL A 384 14.51 23.50 25.16
N ASP A 385 15.70 23.22 24.66
CA ASP A 385 16.83 24.11 24.83
C ASP A 385 16.52 25.43 24.14
N LYS A 386 16.57 26.56 24.87
CA LYS A 386 16.14 27.88 24.36
C LYS A 386 16.94 28.33 23.12
N GLU A 387 18.12 27.73 22.88
CA GLU A 387 18.92 27.97 21.68
C GLU A 387 18.29 27.39 20.41
N TYR A 388 17.32 26.48 20.51
CA TYR A 388 16.63 25.85 19.38
C TYR A 388 15.21 26.42 19.12
N GLU A 389 14.77 27.45 19.84
CA GLU A 389 13.43 28.08 19.64
C GLU A 389 13.20 28.56 18.19
N ASN A 390 14.27 28.85 17.45
CA ASN A 390 14.19 29.25 16.05
C ASN A 390 14.07 28.07 15.06
N TYR A 391 14.11 26.84 15.54
CA TYR A 391 14.21 25.62 14.71
C TYR A 391 12.88 24.90 14.53
N TYR A 392 11.83 25.25 15.30
CA TYR A 392 10.53 24.60 15.22
C TYR A 392 9.52 25.46 14.46
N PRO A 393 8.82 24.88 13.46
CA PRO A 393 7.71 25.60 12.81
C PRO A 393 6.67 26.00 13.84
N SER A 394 6.03 27.15 13.68
CA SER A 394 4.97 27.64 14.57
C SER A 394 3.80 26.66 14.79
N SER A 395 3.58 25.74 13.84
CA SER A 395 2.63 24.62 13.96
C SER A 395 3.04 23.54 14.98
N TYR A 396 4.33 23.43 15.31
CA TYR A 396 4.84 22.53 16.36
C TYR A 396 4.75 23.16 17.74
N LEU A 397 4.95 24.47 17.82
CA LEU A 397 4.86 25.24 19.08
C LEU A 397 3.42 25.32 19.60
N GLY A 398 2.41 25.22 18.73
CA GLY A 398 1.00 25.17 19.13
C GLY A 398 0.64 23.95 19.98
N ILE A 399 1.28 22.80 19.71
CA ILE A 399 1.08 21.56 20.47
C ILE A 399 1.83 21.58 21.81
N LEU A 400 2.89 22.39 21.92
CA LEU A 400 3.71 22.52 23.13
C LEU A 400 3.17 23.58 24.12
N ARG A 401 2.29 24.50 23.68
CA ARG A 401 1.69 25.55 24.52
C ARG A 401 0.56 25.06 25.41
N GLU A 402 -0.01 23.88 25.15
CA GLU A 402 -1.08 23.28 25.96
C GLU A 402 -0.56 22.24 26.98
N ILE A 403 0.74 22.24 27.25
CA ILE A 403 1.41 21.42 28.26
C ILE A 403 2.07 22.30 29.29
#